data_10c1f195808720fb8f55d70c317ea7d7
#
_entry.id   10c1f195808720fb8f55d70c317ea7d7
#
_cell.length_a   1.000
_cell.length_b   1.000
_cell.length_c   1.000
_cell.angle_alpha   90.00
_cell.angle_beta   90.00
_cell.angle_gamma   90.00
#
_symmetry.space_group_name_H-M   'P 1'
#
loop_
_entity.id
_entity.type
_entity.pdbx_description
1 polymer ?
#
loop_
_entity_poly.entity_id
_entity_poly.type
_entity_poly.pdbx_seq_one_letter_code
_entity_poly.pdbx_strand_id
1 'polypeptide(L)'
;MKNIISKTLVIVPVVLVSSMSFADCDKNLNQTDLNICTAQEYKKEDQKLNKLYQAYSAKLGSAERKQFTAIQKSWVNYKDKDCQYAAQGYKGGSMYPMVLNECLTEKTEDRIDDLEDYLKEKNR
;
A
#
# COMPACT_ATOMS: atom_id res chain seq x y z
N MET A 1 36.78 -12.83 50.83
CA MET A 1 35.88 -11.75 50.36
C MET A 1 35.27 -12.21 49.04
N LYS A 2 34.03 -12.64 49.06
CA LYS A 2 33.33 -13.11 47.84
C LYS A 2 32.55 -11.95 47.28
N ASN A 3 32.96 -11.43 46.10
CA ASN A 3 32.22 -10.41 45.39
C ASN A 3 31.01 -11.05 44.69
N ILE A 4 29.84 -10.78 45.22
CA ILE A 4 28.56 -11.14 44.60
C ILE A 4 28.26 -10.06 43.58
N ILE A 5 28.53 -10.36 42.30
CA ILE A 5 28.08 -9.53 41.17
C ILE A 5 26.61 -9.80 40.97
N SER A 6 25.77 -8.91 41.45
CA SER A 6 24.34 -8.92 41.20
C SER A 6 24.10 -8.60 39.71
N LYS A 7 23.73 -9.61 38.92
CA LYS A 7 23.28 -9.40 37.54
C LYS A 7 21.87 -8.86 37.56
N THR A 8 21.74 -7.54 37.43
CA THR A 8 20.45 -6.91 37.26
C THR A 8 19.92 -7.28 35.87
N LEU A 9 18.88 -8.13 35.84
CA LEU A 9 18.19 -8.52 34.64
C LEU A 9 17.32 -7.34 34.21
N VAL A 10 17.76 -6.60 33.18
CA VAL A 10 16.97 -5.54 32.57
C VAL A 10 15.91 -6.21 31.67
N ILE A 11 14.70 -6.30 32.17
CA ILE A 11 13.56 -6.73 31.36
C ILE A 11 13.15 -5.55 30.49
N VAL A 12 13.55 -5.57 29.22
CA VAL A 12 13.05 -4.63 28.21
C VAL A 12 11.65 -5.08 27.84
N PRO A 13 10.60 -4.28 28.07
CA PRO A 13 9.27 -4.64 27.61
C PRO A 13 9.28 -4.63 26.07
N VAL A 14 9.07 -5.78 25.47
CA VAL A 14 8.76 -5.90 24.05
C VAL A 14 7.38 -5.29 23.85
N VAL A 15 7.36 -4.04 23.42
CA VAL A 15 6.13 -3.42 22.94
C VAL A 15 5.76 -4.13 21.64
N LEU A 16 4.85 -5.08 21.73
CA LEU A 16 4.15 -5.64 20.59
C LEU A 16 3.36 -4.49 19.96
N VAL A 17 3.97 -3.83 18.99
CA VAL A 17 3.25 -2.97 18.08
C VAL A 17 2.34 -3.91 17.30
N SER A 18 1.12 -4.07 17.78
CA SER A 18 0.05 -4.73 17.04
C SER A 18 -0.06 -3.95 15.72
N SER A 19 0.44 -4.53 14.64
CA SER A 19 0.11 -4.10 13.30
C SER A 19 -1.42 -4.15 13.23
N MET A 20 -2.08 -3.01 13.39
CA MET A 20 -3.47 -2.91 13.03
C MET A 20 -3.50 -3.15 11.52
N SER A 21 -3.66 -4.42 11.14
CA SER A 21 -4.24 -4.76 9.86
C SER A 21 -5.57 -4.02 9.85
N PHE A 22 -5.65 -2.97 9.06
CA PHE A 22 -6.96 -2.39 8.79
C PHE A 22 -7.72 -3.52 8.12
N ALA A 23 -8.67 -4.09 8.88
CA ALA A 23 -9.54 -5.14 8.41
C ALA A 23 -10.21 -4.66 7.12
N ASP A 24 -10.37 -5.57 6.17
CA ASP A 24 -11.28 -5.41 5.06
C ASP A 24 -12.54 -4.71 5.54
N CYS A 25 -13.04 -3.75 4.74
CA CYS A 25 -14.25 -3.02 5.08
C CYS A 25 -15.37 -3.99 5.46
N ASP A 26 -15.93 -3.83 6.65
CA ASP A 26 -16.90 -4.78 7.19
C ASP A 26 -18.15 -4.84 6.29
N LYS A 27 -18.47 -6.03 5.79
CA LYS A 27 -19.63 -6.28 4.91
C LYS A 27 -20.98 -5.96 5.59
N ASN A 28 -20.99 -5.74 6.91
CA ASN A 28 -22.18 -5.30 7.63
C ASN A 28 -22.42 -3.79 7.58
N LEU A 29 -21.49 -3.02 6.99
CA LEU A 29 -21.69 -1.60 6.77
C LEU A 29 -22.75 -1.34 5.70
N ASN A 30 -23.45 -0.21 5.81
CA ASN A 30 -24.32 0.24 4.73
C ASN A 30 -23.49 0.69 3.52
N GLN A 31 -24.12 0.85 2.36
CA GLN A 31 -23.40 1.16 1.10
C GLN A 31 -22.63 2.48 1.15
N THR A 32 -23.14 3.50 1.84
CA THR A 32 -22.45 4.78 2.00
C THR A 32 -21.16 4.61 2.78
N ASP A 33 -21.23 3.90 3.91
CA ASP A 33 -20.06 3.64 4.75
C ASP A 33 -19.05 2.72 4.05
N LEU A 34 -19.51 1.74 3.26
CA LEU A 34 -18.63 0.93 2.41
C LEU A 34 -17.89 1.78 1.37
N ASN A 35 -18.57 2.70 0.72
CA ASN A 35 -17.94 3.62 -0.24
C ASN A 35 -16.86 4.48 0.43
N ILE A 36 -17.11 4.97 1.63
CA ILE A 36 -16.14 5.75 2.40
C ILE A 36 -14.96 4.88 2.84
N CYS A 37 -15.24 3.71 3.37
CA CYS A 37 -14.22 2.77 3.84
C CYS A 37 -13.28 2.35 2.69
N THR A 38 -13.81 1.90 1.56
CA THR A 38 -12.99 1.48 0.41
C THR A 38 -12.18 2.63 -0.19
N ALA A 39 -12.70 3.85 -0.17
CA ALA A 39 -11.93 5.04 -0.58
C ALA A 39 -10.76 5.33 0.37
N GLN A 40 -10.92 5.11 1.66
CA GLN A 40 -9.85 5.28 2.65
C GLN A 40 -8.78 4.18 2.51
N GLU A 41 -9.17 2.93 2.24
CA GLU A 41 -8.23 1.84 1.97
C GLU A 41 -7.40 2.14 0.73
N TYR A 42 -8.03 2.53 -0.38
CA TYR A 42 -7.31 2.92 -1.58
C TYR A 42 -6.32 4.07 -1.32
N LYS A 43 -6.75 5.10 -0.63
CA LYS A 43 -5.89 6.23 -0.29
C LYS A 43 -4.66 5.81 0.51
N LYS A 44 -4.83 4.89 1.45
CA LYS A 44 -3.74 4.35 2.27
C LYS A 44 -2.72 3.59 1.43
N GLU A 45 -3.17 2.70 0.54
CA GLU A 45 -2.28 1.94 -0.33
C GLU A 45 -1.60 2.85 -1.38
N ASP A 46 -2.30 3.83 -1.93
CA ASP A 46 -1.72 4.82 -2.82
C ASP A 46 -0.59 5.63 -2.14
N GLN A 47 -0.78 6.03 -0.89
CA GLN A 47 0.27 6.68 -0.10
C GLN A 47 1.49 5.78 0.13
N LYS A 48 1.28 4.49 0.40
CA LYS A 48 2.35 3.50 0.54
C LYS A 48 3.12 3.34 -0.76
N LEU A 49 2.40 3.21 -1.88
CA LEU A 49 2.99 3.13 -3.22
C LEU A 49 3.86 4.35 -3.53
N ASN A 50 3.36 5.55 -3.26
CA ASN A 50 4.10 6.78 -3.53
C ASN A 50 5.40 6.89 -2.71
N LYS A 51 5.40 6.43 -1.46
CA LYS A 51 6.62 6.36 -0.63
C LYS A 51 7.64 5.38 -1.20
N LEU A 52 7.19 4.20 -1.63
CA LEU A 52 8.06 3.19 -2.26
C LEU A 52 8.62 3.68 -3.59
N TYR A 53 7.79 4.34 -4.41
CA TYR A 53 8.23 4.96 -5.65
C TYR A 53 9.35 5.98 -5.41
N GLN A 54 9.19 6.86 -4.43
CA GLN A 54 10.21 7.85 -4.07
C GLN A 54 11.50 7.18 -3.58
N ALA A 55 11.38 6.18 -2.71
CA ALA A 55 12.53 5.45 -2.17
C ALA A 55 13.32 4.72 -3.26
N TYR A 56 12.63 4.05 -4.18
CA TYR A 56 13.28 3.37 -5.30
C TYR A 56 13.87 4.36 -6.29
N SER A 57 13.12 5.39 -6.67
CA SER A 57 13.56 6.43 -7.60
C SER A 57 14.84 7.14 -7.13
N ALA A 58 14.98 7.35 -5.81
CA ALA A 58 16.17 7.97 -5.22
C ALA A 58 17.44 7.12 -5.39
N LYS A 59 17.30 5.80 -5.61
CA LYS A 59 18.44 4.87 -5.84
C LYS A 59 18.84 4.76 -7.30
N LEU A 60 18.12 5.38 -8.21
CA LEU A 60 18.33 5.30 -9.65
C LEU A 60 19.20 6.44 -10.16
N GLY A 61 20.04 6.13 -11.15
CA GLY A 61 20.71 7.14 -11.95
C GLY A 61 19.71 7.93 -12.82
N SER A 62 20.17 9.05 -13.40
CA SER A 62 19.29 9.95 -14.16
C SER A 62 18.53 9.27 -15.31
N ALA A 63 19.22 8.45 -16.11
CA ALA A 63 18.63 7.73 -17.25
C ALA A 63 17.62 6.66 -16.79
N GLU A 64 17.98 5.85 -15.80
CA GLU A 64 17.07 4.83 -15.22
C GLU A 64 15.84 5.48 -14.61
N ARG A 65 16.01 6.59 -13.87
CA ARG A 65 14.91 7.34 -13.26
C ARG A 65 13.92 7.85 -14.29
N LYS A 66 14.41 8.39 -15.39
CA LYS A 66 13.56 8.86 -16.49
C LYS A 66 12.75 7.71 -17.08
N GLN A 67 13.39 6.57 -17.33
CA GLN A 67 12.73 5.36 -17.82
C GLN A 67 11.68 4.84 -16.82
N PHE A 68 12.04 4.74 -15.56
CA PHE A 68 11.15 4.25 -14.51
C PHE A 68 9.94 5.18 -14.30
N THR A 69 10.14 6.50 -14.36
CA THR A 69 9.04 7.48 -14.29
C THR A 69 8.04 7.29 -15.44
N ALA A 70 8.53 7.03 -16.65
CA ALA A 70 7.66 6.76 -17.79
C ALA A 70 6.85 5.45 -17.61
N ILE A 71 7.48 4.41 -17.07
CA ILE A 71 6.80 3.13 -16.75
C ILE A 71 5.71 3.37 -15.70
N GLN A 72 6.03 4.09 -14.62
CA GLN A 72 5.06 4.36 -13.56
C GLN A 72 3.85 5.18 -14.05
N LYS A 73 4.07 6.17 -14.90
CA LYS A 73 2.98 6.93 -15.54
C LYS A 73 2.08 6.03 -16.41
N SER A 74 2.68 5.12 -17.17
CA SER A 74 1.93 4.16 -17.99
C SER A 74 1.11 3.21 -17.12
N TRP A 75 1.68 2.77 -15.99
CA TRP A 75 0.97 1.93 -15.03
C TRP A 75 -0.22 2.65 -14.39
N VAL A 76 -0.06 3.91 -13.97
CA VAL A 76 -1.18 4.72 -13.41
C VAL A 76 -2.31 4.84 -14.43
N ASN A 77 -1.99 5.15 -15.70
CA ASN A 77 -2.99 5.26 -16.75
C ASN A 77 -3.72 3.92 -17.00
N TYR A 78 -2.97 2.82 -17.03
CA TYR A 78 -3.53 1.48 -17.16
C TYR A 78 -4.47 1.15 -16.00
N LYS A 79 -4.00 1.32 -14.76
CA LYS A 79 -4.77 1.08 -13.53
C LYS A 79 -6.12 1.81 -13.55
N ASP A 80 -6.10 3.10 -13.84
CA ASP A 80 -7.29 3.93 -13.83
C ASP A 80 -8.30 3.50 -14.89
N LYS A 81 -7.83 3.24 -16.10
CA LYS A 81 -8.70 2.79 -17.21
C LYS A 81 -9.26 1.39 -17.00
N ASP A 82 -8.43 0.47 -16.54
CA ASP A 82 -8.84 -0.91 -16.33
C ASP A 82 -9.88 -1.02 -15.20
N CYS A 83 -9.69 -0.28 -14.10
CA CYS A 83 -10.65 -0.26 -13.00
C CYS A 83 -11.95 0.46 -13.36
N GLN A 84 -11.91 1.52 -14.16
CA GLN A 84 -13.12 2.15 -14.71
C GLN A 84 -13.90 1.16 -15.61
N TYR A 85 -13.18 0.39 -16.42
CA TYR A 85 -13.79 -0.65 -17.24
C TYR A 85 -14.41 -1.76 -16.39
N ALA A 86 -13.69 -2.26 -15.39
CA ALA A 86 -14.18 -3.29 -14.47
C ALA A 86 -15.44 -2.84 -13.71
N ALA A 87 -15.51 -1.57 -13.32
CA ALA A 87 -16.64 -1.00 -12.58
C ALA A 87 -17.78 -0.49 -13.47
N GLN A 88 -17.63 -0.52 -14.80
CA GLN A 88 -18.59 0.14 -15.72
C GLN A 88 -20.04 -0.34 -15.59
N GLY A 89 -20.24 -1.62 -15.26
CA GLY A 89 -21.58 -2.21 -15.06
C GLY A 89 -22.34 -1.64 -13.87
N TYR A 90 -21.64 -0.95 -12.96
CA TYR A 90 -22.19 -0.31 -11.75
C TYR A 90 -22.37 1.20 -11.91
N LYS A 91 -21.98 1.75 -13.06
CA LYS A 91 -21.97 3.20 -13.31
C LYS A 91 -23.37 3.80 -13.14
N GLY A 92 -23.46 4.88 -12.36
CA GLY A 92 -24.72 5.51 -12.01
C GLY A 92 -25.43 4.90 -10.79
N GLY A 93 -24.95 3.78 -10.25
CA GLY A 93 -25.48 3.15 -9.04
C GLY A 93 -24.64 3.46 -7.79
N SER A 94 -25.22 3.16 -6.64
CA SER A 94 -24.59 3.41 -5.32
C SER A 94 -23.35 2.54 -5.03
N MET A 95 -23.21 1.40 -5.72
CA MET A 95 -22.09 0.48 -5.55
C MET A 95 -20.87 0.88 -6.40
N TYR A 96 -21.01 1.76 -7.37
CA TYR A 96 -19.92 2.11 -8.27
C TYR A 96 -18.64 2.57 -7.55
N PRO A 97 -18.71 3.48 -6.56
CA PRO A 97 -17.50 3.93 -5.85
C PRO A 97 -16.79 2.79 -5.12
N MET A 98 -17.52 1.88 -4.47
CA MET A 98 -16.96 0.73 -3.79
C MET A 98 -16.22 -0.18 -4.76
N VAL A 99 -16.88 -0.63 -5.83
CA VAL A 99 -16.30 -1.53 -6.83
C VAL A 99 -15.06 -0.91 -7.49
N LEU A 100 -15.12 0.39 -7.80
CA LEU A 100 -13.97 1.12 -8.37
C LEU A 100 -12.80 1.15 -7.38
N ASN A 101 -13.04 1.51 -6.13
CA ASN A 101 -11.99 1.62 -5.11
C ASN A 101 -11.36 0.27 -4.76
N GLU A 102 -12.14 -0.81 -4.69
CA GLU A 102 -11.62 -2.17 -4.48
C GLU A 102 -10.65 -2.57 -5.61
N CYS A 103 -11.02 -2.35 -6.86
CA CYS A 103 -10.14 -2.61 -8.00
C CYS A 103 -8.86 -1.77 -7.94
N LEU A 104 -8.98 -0.46 -7.64
CA LEU A 104 -7.82 0.43 -7.53
C LEU A 104 -6.89 0.00 -6.38
N THR A 105 -7.44 -0.45 -5.26
CA THR A 105 -6.68 -0.96 -4.12
C THR A 105 -5.89 -2.20 -4.51
N GLU A 106 -6.55 -3.21 -5.07
CA GLU A 106 -5.92 -4.47 -5.51
C GLU A 106 -4.75 -4.21 -6.47
N LYS A 107 -4.96 -3.42 -7.51
CA LYS A 107 -3.87 -3.08 -8.45
C LYS A 107 -2.73 -2.30 -7.81
N THR A 108 -3.04 -1.47 -6.83
CA THR A 108 -2.03 -0.71 -6.11
C THR A 108 -1.20 -1.61 -5.20
N GLU A 109 -1.81 -2.58 -4.53
CA GLU A 109 -1.13 -3.60 -3.73
C GLU A 109 -0.19 -4.44 -4.60
N ASP A 110 -0.65 -4.92 -5.77
CA ASP A 110 0.20 -5.65 -6.72
C ASP A 110 1.42 -4.81 -7.14
N ARG A 111 1.22 -3.51 -7.38
CA ARG A 111 2.33 -2.62 -7.75
C ARG A 111 3.28 -2.35 -6.60
N ILE A 112 2.79 -2.31 -5.37
CA ILE A 112 3.61 -2.23 -4.16
C ILE A 112 4.55 -3.41 -4.08
N ASP A 113 4.06 -4.62 -4.31
CA ASP A 113 4.88 -5.84 -4.31
C ASP A 113 6.00 -5.75 -5.36
N ASP A 114 5.69 -5.32 -6.59
CA ASP A 114 6.70 -5.07 -7.64
C ASP A 114 7.79 -4.09 -7.17
N LEU A 115 7.40 -2.97 -6.55
CA LEU A 115 8.35 -1.95 -6.10
C LEU A 115 9.18 -2.40 -4.90
N GLU A 116 8.61 -3.19 -4.01
CA GLU A 116 9.33 -3.81 -2.90
C GLU A 116 10.41 -4.76 -3.44
N ASP A 117 10.11 -5.54 -4.47
CA ASP A 117 11.08 -6.42 -5.12
C ASP A 117 12.18 -5.64 -5.83
N TYR A 118 11.85 -4.57 -6.55
CA TYR A 118 12.86 -3.69 -7.17
C TYR A 118 13.80 -3.06 -6.13
N LEU A 119 13.25 -2.60 -5.01
CA LEU A 119 14.06 -2.06 -3.90
C LEU A 119 14.99 -3.11 -3.30
N LYS A 120 14.52 -4.33 -3.15
CA LYS A 120 15.28 -5.46 -2.63
C LYS A 120 16.47 -5.80 -3.54
N GLU A 121 16.25 -5.80 -4.87
CA GLU A 121 17.32 -6.01 -5.85
C GLU A 121 18.36 -4.90 -5.81
N LYS A 122 17.96 -3.64 -5.71
CA LYS A 122 18.89 -2.49 -5.63
C LYS A 122 19.69 -2.45 -4.32
N ASN A 123 19.24 -3.12 -3.27
CA ASN A 123 19.92 -3.17 -1.98
C ASN A 123 20.90 -4.36 -1.83
N ARG A 124 21.00 -5.25 -2.83
CA ARG A 124 21.97 -6.35 -2.86
C ARG A 124 23.31 -5.88 -3.38
#